data_01efc9bf91437e47b6b444219c011069
#
_entry.id   01efc9bf91437e47b6b444219c011069
#
_cell.length_a   1.000
_cell.length_b   1.000
_cell.length_c   1.000
_cell.angle_alpha   90.00
_cell.angle_beta   90.00
_cell.angle_gamma   90.00
#
_symmetry.space_group_name_H-M   'P 1'
#
loop_
_entity.id
_entity.type
_entity.pdbx_description
1 polymer ?
#
loop_
_entity_poly.entity_id
_entity_poly.type
_entity_poly.pdbx_seq_one_letter_code
_entity_poly.pdbx_strand_id
1 'polypeptide(L)'
;MPSFADFDRRGYRTVDVATGYDGWAPTYEQTVLDEMDLALLGRLRLDLGGVRRAADLGCGTGRTGTWLREHGIAHIDGVDMSHGMLALAAERGAHTTLTRADVRATELPEGAYDLVIASLIDEHLPELAPFYTEAWRLAAPGARCVLVSYHPQFIMVSGMPTHYTGVSGEPVAIETHLHLVSEHLSAGLAAGWVLTEVAEALIDDAWLARKPKWAHLHGHPFTLATVWSRPA
;
A
#
# COMPACT_ATOMS: atom_id res chain seq x y z
N MET A 1 0.72 -21.76 6.83
CA MET A 1 -0.13 -20.55 6.83
C MET A 1 -1.11 -20.69 5.69
N PRO A 2 -2.36 -20.22 5.81
CA PRO A 2 -3.27 -20.20 4.69
C PRO A 2 -2.71 -19.28 3.58
N SER A 3 -2.88 -19.67 2.33
CA SER A 3 -2.49 -18.84 1.18
C SER A 3 -3.74 -18.16 0.60
N PHE A 4 -3.56 -17.13 -0.23
CA PHE A 4 -4.69 -16.54 -0.94
C PHE A 4 -5.44 -17.57 -1.80
N ALA A 5 -4.73 -18.53 -2.38
CA ALA A 5 -5.32 -19.59 -3.21
C ALA A 5 -6.40 -20.41 -2.46
N ASP A 6 -6.32 -20.52 -1.13
CA ASP A 6 -7.33 -21.22 -0.32
C ASP A 6 -8.68 -20.47 -0.29
N PHE A 7 -8.67 -19.19 -0.63
CA PHE A 7 -9.83 -18.28 -0.58
C PHE A 7 -10.26 -17.76 -1.95
N ASP A 8 -9.43 -17.90 -2.98
CA ASP A 8 -9.73 -17.41 -4.33
C ASP A 8 -11.05 -17.99 -4.86
N ARG A 9 -12.02 -17.12 -5.11
CA ARG A 9 -13.33 -17.48 -5.65
C ARG A 9 -13.49 -17.10 -7.12
N ARG A 10 -12.47 -16.51 -7.74
CA ARG A 10 -12.52 -15.96 -9.09
C ARG A 10 -11.82 -16.82 -10.12
N GLY A 11 -10.66 -17.39 -9.76
CA GLY A 11 -9.87 -18.22 -10.68
C GLY A 11 -9.44 -17.44 -11.92
N TYR A 12 -9.19 -16.15 -11.81
CA TYR A 12 -8.75 -15.34 -12.94
C TYR A 12 -7.33 -15.72 -13.36
N ARG A 13 -7.01 -15.49 -14.64
CA ARG A 13 -5.62 -15.61 -15.10
C ARG A 13 -4.76 -14.61 -14.33
N THR A 14 -3.74 -15.11 -13.66
CA THR A 14 -2.85 -14.31 -12.82
C THR A 14 -1.58 -13.96 -13.58
N VAL A 15 -1.11 -12.74 -13.39
CA VAL A 15 0.17 -12.23 -13.89
C VAL A 15 1.01 -11.69 -12.72
N ASP A 16 2.32 -11.55 -12.94
CA ASP A 16 3.21 -10.91 -11.97
C ASP A 16 2.85 -9.43 -11.74
N VAL A 17 3.34 -8.86 -10.65
CA VAL A 17 2.96 -7.52 -10.18
C VAL A 17 3.30 -6.44 -11.21
N ALA A 18 4.53 -6.44 -11.75
CA ALA A 18 4.96 -5.40 -12.70
C ALA A 18 4.15 -5.46 -14.00
N THR A 19 4.00 -6.66 -14.58
CA THR A 19 3.18 -6.88 -15.78
C THR A 19 1.72 -6.48 -15.54
N GLY A 20 1.18 -6.81 -14.37
CA GLY A 20 -0.20 -6.50 -14.02
C GLY A 20 -0.46 -5.00 -13.97
N TYR A 21 0.36 -4.27 -13.23
CA TYR A 21 0.20 -2.81 -13.11
C TYR A 21 0.56 -2.06 -14.38
N ASP A 22 1.54 -2.52 -15.18
CA ASP A 22 1.81 -1.95 -16.51
C ASP A 22 0.60 -2.13 -17.44
N GLY A 23 -0.06 -3.30 -17.39
CA GLY A 23 -1.27 -3.57 -18.15
C GLY A 23 -2.49 -2.76 -17.68
N TRP A 24 -2.56 -2.44 -16.38
CA TRP A 24 -3.66 -1.67 -15.79
C TRP A 24 -3.48 -0.15 -15.91
N ALA A 25 -2.24 0.35 -15.98
CA ALA A 25 -1.93 1.78 -15.97
C ALA A 25 -2.79 2.63 -16.93
N PRO A 26 -3.08 2.21 -18.19
CA PRO A 26 -3.90 3.01 -19.10
C PRO A 26 -5.32 3.32 -18.63
N THR A 27 -5.87 2.50 -17.72
CA THR A 27 -7.25 2.63 -17.22
C THR A 27 -7.33 2.79 -15.70
N TYR A 28 -6.20 2.78 -15.02
CA TYR A 28 -6.13 2.75 -13.55
C TYR A 28 -6.91 3.91 -12.92
N GLU A 29 -6.62 5.15 -13.30
CA GLU A 29 -7.26 6.36 -12.76
C GLU A 29 -8.78 6.43 -13.04
N GLN A 30 -9.26 5.67 -14.02
CA GLN A 30 -10.69 5.61 -14.38
C GLN A 30 -11.43 4.50 -13.61
N THR A 31 -10.71 3.49 -13.12
CA THR A 31 -11.28 2.31 -12.50
C THR A 31 -11.06 2.26 -10.98
N VAL A 32 -10.00 2.87 -10.47
CA VAL A 32 -9.68 2.96 -9.05
C VAL A 32 -10.06 4.35 -8.55
N LEU A 33 -11.34 4.51 -8.22
CA LEU A 33 -11.92 5.76 -7.72
C LEU A 33 -11.96 5.83 -6.18
N ASP A 34 -11.48 4.79 -5.52
CA ASP A 34 -11.60 4.64 -4.07
C ASP A 34 -10.37 5.18 -3.36
N GLU A 35 -10.60 5.96 -2.33
CA GLU A 35 -9.57 6.59 -1.49
C GLU A 35 -9.62 6.02 -0.06
N MET A 36 -9.88 4.71 0.07
CA MET A 36 -10.02 4.04 1.36
C MET A 36 -8.74 4.07 2.19
N ASP A 37 -7.62 4.01 1.53
CA ASP A 37 -6.29 4.13 2.10
C ASP A 37 -6.03 5.54 2.63
N LEU A 38 -6.30 6.56 1.82
CA LEU A 38 -6.16 7.96 2.22
C LEU A 38 -7.15 8.33 3.34
N ALA A 39 -8.37 7.80 3.29
CA ALA A 39 -9.36 8.00 4.35
C ALA A 39 -8.89 7.40 5.69
N LEU A 40 -8.20 6.24 5.66
CA LEU A 40 -7.63 5.65 6.87
C LEU A 40 -6.39 6.44 7.32
N LEU A 41 -5.49 6.83 6.40
CA LEU A 41 -4.34 7.67 6.70
C LEU A 41 -4.73 8.97 7.41
N GLY A 42 -5.78 9.64 6.95
CA GLY A 42 -6.30 10.89 7.55
C GLY A 42 -6.87 10.70 8.98
N ARG A 43 -7.07 9.47 9.44
CA ARG A 43 -7.56 9.16 10.81
C ARG A 43 -6.44 8.78 11.77
N LEU A 44 -5.23 8.52 11.26
CA LEU A 44 -4.09 8.15 12.09
C LEU A 44 -3.56 9.35 12.87
N ARG A 45 -3.02 9.07 14.05
CA ARG A 45 -2.37 10.09 14.90
C ARG A 45 -0.93 10.33 14.44
N LEU A 46 -0.79 10.76 13.19
CA LEU A 46 0.49 11.08 12.58
C LEU A 46 0.80 12.56 12.77
N ASP A 47 1.82 12.87 13.55
CA ASP A 47 2.40 14.20 13.55
C ASP A 47 3.34 14.33 12.35
N LEU A 48 2.94 15.01 11.31
CA LEU A 48 3.70 15.23 10.08
C LEU A 48 4.51 16.55 10.11
N GLY A 49 4.32 17.39 11.13
CA GLY A 49 4.93 18.72 11.20
C GLY A 49 6.46 18.73 11.25
N GLY A 50 7.08 17.62 11.68
CA GLY A 50 8.53 17.45 11.69
C GLY A 50 9.10 16.66 10.51
N VAL A 51 8.28 16.15 9.61
CA VAL A 51 8.70 15.34 8.48
C VAL A 51 9.24 16.22 7.37
N ARG A 52 10.52 16.10 7.07
CA ARG A 52 11.20 16.84 5.99
C ARG A 52 11.32 16.00 4.73
N ARG A 53 11.54 14.70 4.88
CA ARG A 53 11.75 13.76 3.78
C ARG A 53 10.97 12.47 3.99
N ALA A 54 10.20 12.08 2.98
CA ALA A 54 9.42 10.85 2.98
C ALA A 54 9.86 9.93 1.83
N ALA A 55 9.84 8.60 2.07
CA ALA A 55 9.91 7.57 1.06
C ALA A 55 8.50 6.96 0.88
N ASP A 56 7.96 7.03 -0.33
CA ASP A 56 6.66 6.47 -0.73
C ASP A 56 6.92 5.18 -1.51
N LEU A 57 6.80 4.04 -0.82
CA LEU A 57 7.15 2.71 -1.33
C LEU A 57 5.93 2.05 -1.98
N GLY A 58 6.05 1.71 -3.27
CA GLY A 58 4.93 1.31 -4.09
C GLY A 58 4.02 2.50 -4.38
N CYS A 59 4.61 3.61 -4.83
CA CYS A 59 3.93 4.89 -4.97
C CYS A 59 2.81 4.90 -6.02
N GLY A 60 2.73 3.87 -6.88
CA GLY A 60 1.71 3.74 -7.91
C GLY A 60 1.62 4.98 -8.77
N THR A 61 0.42 5.52 -8.93
CA THR A 61 0.15 6.74 -9.69
C THR A 61 0.43 8.03 -8.90
N GLY A 62 0.96 7.93 -7.67
CA GLY A 62 1.35 9.08 -6.86
C GLY A 62 0.24 9.67 -5.98
N ARG A 63 -0.82 8.95 -5.66
CA ARG A 63 -1.92 9.43 -4.79
C ARG A 63 -1.43 9.71 -3.37
N THR A 64 -0.68 8.78 -2.79
CA THR A 64 -0.06 8.96 -1.46
C THR A 64 0.91 10.13 -1.47
N GLY A 65 1.74 10.27 -2.51
CA GLY A 65 2.62 11.42 -2.69
C GLY A 65 1.88 12.75 -2.72
N THR A 66 0.72 12.82 -3.39
CA THR A 66 -0.15 14.01 -3.41
C THR A 66 -0.65 14.33 -2.00
N TRP A 67 -1.17 13.33 -1.29
CA TRP A 67 -1.63 13.49 0.08
C TRP A 67 -0.50 14.01 1.00
N LEU A 68 0.72 13.48 0.87
CA LEU A 68 1.89 13.96 1.63
C LEU A 68 2.23 15.42 1.31
N ARG A 69 2.15 15.83 0.03
CA ARG A 69 2.33 17.24 -0.39
C ARG A 69 1.32 18.17 0.26
N GLU A 70 0.06 17.79 0.27
CA GLU A 70 -1.03 18.55 0.88
C GLU A 70 -0.84 18.71 2.40
N HIS A 71 -0.10 17.77 3.03
CA HIS A 71 0.29 17.83 4.43
C HIS A 71 1.66 18.51 4.68
N GLY A 72 2.20 19.20 3.67
CA GLY A 72 3.37 20.07 3.81
C GLY A 72 4.74 19.37 3.64
N ILE A 73 4.79 18.11 3.24
CA ILE A 73 6.06 17.39 3.05
C ILE A 73 6.68 17.79 1.71
N ALA A 74 7.85 18.44 1.79
CA ALA A 74 8.51 19.04 0.62
C ALA A 74 9.36 18.06 -0.20
N HIS A 75 9.92 17.02 0.42
CA HIS A 75 10.77 16.04 -0.27
C HIS A 75 10.16 14.66 -0.16
N ILE A 76 9.73 14.12 -1.30
CA ILE A 76 9.08 12.80 -1.38
C ILE A 76 9.76 12.02 -2.48
N ASP A 77 10.41 10.93 -2.13
CA ASP A 77 11.00 10.01 -3.10
C ASP A 77 10.06 8.82 -3.28
N GLY A 78 9.56 8.63 -4.50
CA GLY A 78 8.65 7.56 -4.86
C GLY A 78 9.38 6.36 -5.47
N VAL A 79 8.97 5.17 -5.09
CA VAL A 79 9.47 3.91 -5.64
C VAL A 79 8.30 3.06 -6.12
N ASP A 80 8.39 2.54 -7.34
CA ASP A 80 7.45 1.55 -7.87
C ASP A 80 8.16 0.63 -8.86
N MET A 81 7.69 -0.59 -9.03
CA MET A 81 8.27 -1.53 -10.00
C MET A 81 7.65 -1.41 -11.40
N SER A 82 6.44 -0.85 -11.50
CA SER A 82 5.73 -0.64 -12.76
C SER A 82 6.18 0.65 -13.45
N HIS A 83 6.60 0.50 -14.70
CA HIS A 83 6.94 1.66 -15.53
C HIS A 83 5.71 2.52 -15.84
N GLY A 84 4.57 1.89 -16.10
CA GLY A 84 3.32 2.57 -16.37
C GLY A 84 2.82 3.40 -15.18
N MET A 85 2.92 2.86 -13.97
CA MET A 85 2.57 3.59 -12.74
C MET A 85 3.48 4.79 -12.52
N LEU A 86 4.79 4.63 -12.68
CA LEU A 86 5.75 5.73 -12.54
C LEU A 86 5.54 6.84 -13.57
N ALA A 87 5.11 6.52 -14.79
CA ALA A 87 4.75 7.52 -15.80
C ALA A 87 3.58 8.39 -15.32
N LEU A 88 2.52 7.78 -14.77
CA LEU A 88 1.38 8.49 -14.20
C LEU A 88 1.76 9.31 -12.96
N ALA A 89 2.63 8.76 -12.09
CA ALA A 89 3.16 9.49 -10.93
C ALA A 89 3.97 10.73 -11.36
N ALA A 90 4.76 10.63 -12.45
CA ALA A 90 5.51 11.75 -13.00
C ALA A 90 4.58 12.84 -13.53
N GLU A 91 3.50 12.47 -14.23
CA GLU A 91 2.48 13.43 -14.70
C GLU A 91 1.77 14.13 -13.53
N ARG A 92 1.53 13.41 -12.43
CA ARG A 92 0.93 13.97 -11.20
C ARG A 92 1.87 14.96 -10.49
N GLY A 93 3.18 14.77 -10.58
CA GLY A 93 4.19 15.73 -10.12
C GLY A 93 4.30 15.89 -8.61
N ALA A 94 3.83 14.93 -7.83
CA ALA A 94 3.87 14.99 -6.36
C ALA A 94 5.26 14.61 -5.79
N HIS A 95 6.01 13.75 -6.46
CA HIS A 95 7.29 13.25 -6.00
C HIS A 95 8.46 14.16 -6.41
N THR A 96 9.49 14.20 -5.58
CA THR A 96 10.76 14.89 -5.88
C THR A 96 11.60 14.04 -6.83
N THR A 97 11.66 12.75 -6.56
CA THR A 97 12.29 11.74 -7.42
C THR A 97 11.37 10.54 -7.58
N LEU A 98 11.50 9.85 -8.71
CA LEU A 98 10.81 8.58 -8.95
C LEU A 98 11.85 7.54 -9.37
N THR A 99 11.86 6.40 -8.69
CA THR A 99 12.82 5.33 -8.91
C THR A 99 12.07 4.04 -9.25
N ARG A 100 12.48 3.37 -10.31
CA ARG A 100 11.97 2.04 -10.63
C ARG A 100 12.76 1.00 -9.86
N ALA A 101 12.17 0.43 -8.80
CA ALA A 101 12.80 -0.60 -7.99
C ALA A 101 11.76 -1.46 -7.26
N ASP A 102 12.22 -2.57 -6.70
CA ASP A 102 11.46 -3.38 -5.76
C ASP A 102 11.47 -2.69 -4.38
N VAL A 103 10.32 -2.58 -3.74
CA VAL A 103 10.18 -1.98 -2.39
C VAL A 103 10.96 -2.73 -1.31
N ARG A 104 11.43 -3.94 -1.60
CA ARG A 104 12.27 -4.76 -0.72
C ARG A 104 13.77 -4.48 -0.86
N ALA A 105 14.18 -3.71 -1.89
CA ALA A 105 15.56 -3.33 -2.19
C ALA A 105 15.57 -2.07 -3.09
N THR A 106 15.30 -0.92 -2.49
CA THR A 106 14.97 0.31 -3.24
C THR A 106 16.17 1.07 -3.80
N GLU A 107 17.37 0.78 -3.33
CA GLU A 107 18.61 1.56 -3.60
C GLU A 107 18.54 3.02 -3.11
N LEU A 108 17.50 3.42 -2.40
CA LEU A 108 17.40 4.73 -1.78
C LEU A 108 18.41 4.88 -0.62
N PRO A 109 18.82 6.11 -0.28
CA PRO A 109 19.83 6.35 0.74
C PRO A 109 19.39 5.87 2.14
N GLU A 110 20.29 5.18 2.84
CA GLU A 110 20.11 4.69 4.19
C GLU A 110 19.94 5.83 5.20
N GLY A 111 19.06 5.66 6.19
CA GLY A 111 18.91 6.58 7.32
C GLY A 111 18.47 8.00 6.94
N ALA A 112 17.89 8.18 5.76
CA ALA A 112 17.65 9.50 5.18
C ALA A 112 16.20 10.01 5.30
N TYR A 113 15.27 9.17 5.78
CA TYR A 113 13.84 9.48 5.73
C TYR A 113 13.25 9.60 7.13
N ASP A 114 12.52 10.69 7.37
CA ASP A 114 11.75 10.91 8.59
C ASP A 114 10.43 10.10 8.58
N LEU A 115 9.95 9.76 7.38
CA LEU A 115 8.76 8.93 7.16
C LEU A 115 9.02 7.94 6.02
N VAL A 116 8.71 6.68 6.26
CA VAL A 116 8.57 5.66 5.22
C VAL A 116 7.10 5.28 5.17
N ILE A 117 6.47 5.35 4.01
CA ILE A 117 5.05 5.05 3.84
C ILE A 117 4.84 4.10 2.67
N ALA A 118 3.88 3.21 2.82
CA ALA A 118 3.41 2.34 1.76
C ALA A 118 1.89 2.15 1.89
N SER A 119 1.21 2.00 0.77
CA SER A 119 -0.23 1.83 0.72
C SER A 119 -0.64 0.80 -0.30
N LEU A 120 -1.36 -0.25 0.17
CA LEU A 120 -1.95 -1.32 -0.64
C LEU A 120 -0.92 -2.04 -1.53
N ILE A 121 0.21 -2.43 -0.92
CA ILE A 121 1.29 -3.15 -1.61
C ILE A 121 1.56 -4.54 -1.01
N ASP A 122 1.21 -4.74 0.25
CA ASP A 122 1.58 -5.94 1.00
C ASP A 122 0.95 -7.21 0.43
N GLU A 123 -0.24 -7.12 -0.15
CA GLU A 123 -0.85 -8.23 -0.86
C GLU A 123 -0.04 -8.70 -2.09
N HIS A 124 0.92 -7.92 -2.55
CA HIS A 124 1.82 -8.27 -3.65
C HIS A 124 3.20 -8.75 -3.19
N LEU A 125 3.43 -8.81 -1.89
CA LEU A 125 4.69 -9.28 -1.32
C LEU A 125 4.55 -10.74 -0.88
N PRO A 126 5.39 -11.67 -1.34
CA PRO A 126 5.34 -13.05 -0.86
C PRO A 126 5.71 -13.17 0.61
N GLU A 127 6.56 -12.26 1.11
CA GLU A 127 7.01 -12.17 2.50
C GLU A 127 7.11 -10.71 2.94
N LEU A 128 6.68 -10.41 4.17
CA LEU A 128 6.70 -9.04 4.72
C LEU A 128 8.07 -8.63 5.29
N ALA A 129 8.86 -9.60 5.77
CA ALA A 129 10.12 -9.30 6.46
C ALA A 129 11.11 -8.46 5.63
N PRO A 130 11.34 -8.74 4.32
CA PRO A 130 12.21 -7.90 3.50
C PRO A 130 11.74 -6.44 3.38
N PHE A 131 10.43 -6.21 3.27
CA PHE A 131 9.86 -4.86 3.24
C PHE A 131 10.14 -4.10 4.55
N TYR A 132 9.83 -4.69 5.71
CA TYR A 132 10.08 -4.03 7.00
C TYR A 132 11.55 -3.80 7.27
N THR A 133 12.43 -4.68 6.78
CA THR A 133 13.89 -4.51 6.86
C THR A 133 14.37 -3.36 5.99
N GLU A 134 13.88 -3.25 4.77
CA GLU A 134 14.24 -2.14 3.87
C GLU A 134 13.69 -0.81 4.40
N ALA A 135 12.43 -0.78 4.86
CA ALA A 135 11.86 0.39 5.49
C ALA A 135 12.69 0.85 6.71
N TRP A 136 13.19 -0.10 7.51
CA TRP A 136 14.10 0.21 8.63
C TRP A 136 15.42 0.81 8.15
N ARG A 137 16.02 0.25 7.12
CA ARG A 137 17.26 0.77 6.54
C ARG A 137 17.11 2.22 6.08
N LEU A 138 15.99 2.54 5.44
CA LEU A 138 15.71 3.88 4.93
C LEU A 138 15.43 4.92 6.02
N ALA A 139 14.81 4.51 7.12
CA ALA A 139 14.34 5.38 8.17
C ALA A 139 15.53 6.02 8.96
N ALA A 140 15.44 7.30 9.25
CA ALA A 140 16.34 7.96 10.21
C ALA A 140 16.00 7.54 11.66
N PRO A 141 16.93 7.69 12.64
CA PRO A 141 16.56 7.58 14.04
C PRO A 141 15.39 8.50 14.41
N GLY A 142 14.38 7.98 15.09
CA GLY A 142 13.13 8.70 15.41
C GLY A 142 12.10 8.75 14.29
N ALA A 143 12.41 8.19 13.13
CA ALA A 143 11.48 8.14 11.99
C ALA A 143 10.27 7.22 12.24
N ARG A 144 9.26 7.37 11.39
CA ARG A 144 8.06 6.52 11.38
C ARG A 144 7.99 5.68 10.11
N CYS A 145 7.36 4.51 10.23
CA CYS A 145 6.92 3.72 9.10
C CYS A 145 5.40 3.54 9.18
N VAL A 146 4.71 3.75 8.06
CA VAL A 146 3.26 3.57 7.95
C VAL A 146 2.98 2.61 6.81
N LEU A 147 2.24 1.55 7.09
CA LEU A 147 1.73 0.64 6.07
C LEU A 147 0.21 0.59 6.16
N VAL A 148 -0.45 0.92 5.06
CA VAL A 148 -1.89 0.72 4.88
C VAL A 148 -2.09 -0.48 3.97
N SER A 149 -2.91 -1.42 4.41
CA SER A 149 -3.15 -2.73 3.78
C SER A 149 -4.64 -2.98 3.55
N TYR A 150 -4.99 -3.87 2.65
CA TYR A 150 -6.27 -4.55 2.76
C TYR A 150 -6.30 -5.40 4.04
N HIS A 151 -7.42 -5.35 4.75
CA HIS A 151 -7.56 -6.19 5.94
C HIS A 151 -7.62 -7.67 5.52
N PRO A 152 -6.86 -8.59 6.16
CA PRO A 152 -6.85 -10.01 5.79
C PRO A 152 -8.25 -10.65 5.82
N GLN A 153 -9.11 -10.26 6.76
CA GLN A 153 -10.49 -10.74 6.79
C GLN A 153 -11.26 -10.35 5.52
N PHE A 154 -11.05 -9.14 5.00
CA PHE A 154 -11.67 -8.72 3.74
C PHE A 154 -11.22 -9.62 2.59
N ILE A 155 -9.92 -9.88 2.47
CA ILE A 155 -9.36 -10.76 1.45
C ILE A 155 -9.98 -12.16 1.54
N MET A 156 -10.03 -12.74 2.75
CA MET A 156 -10.60 -14.09 2.97
C MET A 156 -12.10 -14.15 2.66
N VAL A 157 -12.88 -13.15 3.07
CA VAL A 157 -14.35 -13.16 2.89
C VAL A 157 -14.74 -12.84 1.46
N SER A 158 -14.07 -11.89 0.81
CA SER A 158 -14.35 -11.54 -0.59
C SER A 158 -13.86 -12.60 -1.56
N GLY A 159 -12.73 -13.26 -1.26
CA GLY A 159 -12.04 -14.19 -2.17
C GLY A 159 -11.72 -13.52 -3.51
N MET A 160 -11.43 -12.23 -3.49
CA MET A 160 -11.20 -11.43 -4.69
C MET A 160 -9.75 -10.95 -4.71
N PRO A 161 -8.97 -11.35 -5.73
CA PRO A 161 -7.63 -10.81 -5.91
C PRO A 161 -7.69 -9.36 -6.40
N THR A 162 -6.60 -8.65 -6.26
CA THR A 162 -6.39 -7.41 -7.02
C THR A 162 -6.42 -7.75 -8.50
N HIS A 163 -7.28 -7.08 -9.27
CA HIS A 163 -7.52 -7.41 -10.67
C HIS A 163 -8.00 -6.20 -11.47
N TYR A 164 -7.82 -6.29 -12.78
CA TYR A 164 -8.31 -5.30 -13.74
C TYR A 164 -8.93 -5.97 -14.96
N THR A 165 -9.58 -5.17 -15.81
CA THR A 165 -10.09 -5.64 -17.10
C THR A 165 -9.00 -5.47 -18.14
N GLY A 166 -8.55 -6.57 -18.73
CA GLY A 166 -7.57 -6.57 -19.80
C GLY A 166 -8.11 -5.95 -21.10
N VAL A 167 -7.23 -5.76 -22.06
CA VAL A 167 -7.59 -5.09 -23.35
C VAL A 167 -8.62 -5.85 -24.17
N SER A 168 -8.72 -7.17 -23.99
CA SER A 168 -9.74 -8.02 -24.66
C SER A 168 -11.04 -8.12 -23.85
N GLY A 169 -11.15 -7.41 -22.71
CA GLY A 169 -12.34 -7.41 -21.85
C GLY A 169 -12.36 -8.53 -20.80
N GLU A 170 -11.33 -9.38 -20.72
CA GLU A 170 -11.20 -10.42 -19.71
C GLU A 170 -10.66 -9.87 -18.38
N PRO A 171 -11.09 -10.44 -17.23
CA PRO A 171 -10.46 -10.10 -15.95
C PRO A 171 -9.06 -10.73 -15.86
N VAL A 172 -8.10 -9.92 -15.42
CA VAL A 172 -6.71 -10.33 -15.17
C VAL A 172 -6.39 -10.04 -13.71
N ALA A 173 -6.02 -11.08 -12.96
CA ALA A 173 -5.57 -10.95 -11.58
C ALA A 173 -4.08 -10.61 -11.53
N ILE A 174 -3.71 -9.83 -10.54
CA ILE A 174 -2.32 -9.57 -10.17
C ILE A 174 -1.98 -10.51 -9.01
N GLU A 175 -0.77 -11.05 -9.01
CA GLU A 175 -0.31 -11.94 -7.95
C GLU A 175 -0.65 -11.37 -6.57
N THR A 176 -1.36 -12.16 -5.78
CA THR A 176 -1.93 -11.76 -4.49
C THR A 176 -1.54 -12.76 -3.42
N HIS A 177 -1.07 -12.23 -2.31
CA HIS A 177 -0.74 -12.98 -1.09
C HIS A 177 -1.68 -12.58 0.05
N LEU A 178 -1.81 -13.44 1.04
CA LEU A 178 -2.59 -13.18 2.25
C LEU A 178 -1.63 -13.08 3.43
N HIS A 179 -1.64 -11.94 4.10
CA HIS A 179 -0.89 -11.72 5.32
C HIS A 179 -1.82 -11.44 6.49
N LEU A 180 -1.70 -12.23 7.56
CA LEU A 180 -2.46 -11.99 8.78
C LEU A 180 -1.90 -10.77 9.54
N VAL A 181 -2.73 -10.13 10.36
CA VAL A 181 -2.28 -9.02 11.22
C VAL A 181 -1.07 -9.41 12.07
N SER A 182 -1.05 -10.65 12.58
CA SER A 182 0.08 -11.18 13.36
C SER A 182 1.39 -11.27 12.57
N GLU A 183 1.32 -11.47 11.24
CA GLU A 183 2.51 -11.52 10.39
C GLU A 183 3.12 -10.12 10.22
N HIS A 184 2.28 -9.10 10.01
CA HIS A 184 2.72 -7.70 10.03
C HIS A 184 3.40 -7.35 11.34
N LEU A 185 2.75 -7.70 12.48
CA LEU A 185 3.32 -7.41 13.79
C LEU A 185 4.66 -8.13 14.01
N SER A 186 4.73 -9.41 13.65
CA SER A 186 5.95 -10.21 13.81
C SER A 186 7.09 -9.67 12.93
N ALA A 187 6.82 -9.34 11.68
CA ALA A 187 7.83 -8.84 10.75
C ALA A 187 8.35 -7.45 11.16
N GLY A 188 7.45 -6.54 11.55
CA GLY A 188 7.84 -5.21 12.01
C GLY A 188 8.69 -5.26 13.28
N LEU A 189 8.25 -6.03 14.29
CA LEU A 189 9.00 -6.21 15.54
C LEU A 189 10.38 -6.87 15.31
N ALA A 190 10.43 -7.88 14.45
CA ALA A 190 11.70 -8.56 14.11
C ALA A 190 12.70 -7.64 13.41
N ALA A 191 12.23 -6.67 12.62
CA ALA A 191 13.05 -5.65 11.98
C ALA A 191 13.52 -4.55 12.95
N GLY A 192 13.04 -4.54 14.20
CA GLY A 192 13.44 -3.56 15.23
C GLY A 192 12.45 -2.41 15.44
N TRP A 193 11.36 -2.37 14.68
CA TRP A 193 10.33 -1.35 14.82
C TRP A 193 9.56 -1.46 16.14
N VAL A 194 9.13 -0.32 16.67
CA VAL A 194 8.22 -0.22 17.82
C VAL A 194 6.83 0.15 17.30
N LEU A 195 5.85 -0.72 17.53
CA LEU A 195 4.46 -0.45 17.14
C LEU A 195 3.87 0.69 17.99
N THR A 196 3.30 1.71 17.34
CA THR A 196 2.71 2.87 18.02
C THR A 196 1.22 2.98 17.81
N GLU A 197 0.70 2.51 16.68
CA GLU A 197 -0.73 2.52 16.39
C GLU A 197 -1.11 1.37 15.45
N VAL A 198 -2.29 0.81 15.68
CA VAL A 198 -3.00 -0.04 14.73
C VAL A 198 -4.39 0.55 14.56
N ALA A 199 -4.82 0.73 13.33
CA ALA A 199 -6.15 1.26 13.01
C ALA A 199 -6.80 0.44 11.91
N GLU A 200 -8.11 0.33 11.98
CA GLU A 200 -8.92 -0.40 11.00
C GLU A 200 -10.05 0.49 10.48
N ALA A 201 -10.40 0.35 9.22
CA ALA A 201 -11.63 0.92 8.68
C ALA A 201 -12.60 -0.18 8.29
N LEU A 202 -13.87 0.08 8.55
CA LEU A 202 -14.95 -0.85 8.25
C LEU A 202 -15.65 -0.45 6.94
N ILE A 203 -16.30 -1.42 6.31
CA ILE A 203 -17.28 -1.16 5.27
C ILE A 203 -18.52 -0.61 5.97
N ASP A 204 -18.63 0.71 6.02
CA ASP A 204 -19.70 1.46 6.68
C ASP A 204 -20.72 2.01 5.68
N ASP A 205 -21.72 2.74 6.17
CA ASP A 205 -22.76 3.34 5.34
C ASP A 205 -22.21 4.35 4.34
N ALA A 206 -21.16 5.10 4.71
CA ALA A 206 -20.51 6.05 3.81
C ALA A 206 -19.79 5.34 2.64
N TRP A 207 -19.19 4.20 2.92
CA TRP A 207 -18.63 3.33 1.89
C TRP A 207 -19.72 2.74 1.00
N LEU A 208 -20.78 2.20 1.58
CA LEU A 208 -21.89 1.57 0.85
C LEU A 208 -22.65 2.57 -0.03
N ALA A 209 -22.71 3.85 0.34
CA ALA A 209 -23.29 4.88 -0.52
C ALA A 209 -22.53 5.01 -1.86
N ARG A 210 -21.22 4.74 -1.88
CA ARG A 210 -20.37 4.72 -3.08
C ARG A 210 -20.32 3.36 -3.76
N LYS A 211 -20.40 2.27 -2.98
CA LYS A 211 -20.26 0.87 -3.44
C LYS A 211 -21.40 -0.02 -2.95
N PRO A 212 -22.67 0.22 -3.40
CA PRO A 212 -23.85 -0.53 -2.88
C PRO A 212 -23.76 -2.05 -3.06
N LYS A 213 -23.00 -2.51 -4.08
CA LYS A 213 -22.79 -3.94 -4.34
C LYS A 213 -22.11 -4.69 -3.18
N TRP A 214 -21.51 -3.96 -2.24
CA TRP A 214 -20.79 -4.52 -1.08
C TRP A 214 -21.66 -4.57 0.19
N ALA A 215 -22.98 -4.36 0.08
CA ALA A 215 -23.89 -4.37 1.24
C ALA A 215 -23.81 -5.67 2.08
N HIS A 216 -23.50 -6.80 1.45
CA HIS A 216 -23.31 -8.08 2.14
C HIS A 216 -22.05 -8.13 3.01
N LEU A 217 -21.13 -7.17 2.88
CA LEU A 217 -19.91 -7.02 3.69
C LEU A 217 -20.03 -5.88 4.70
N HIS A 218 -21.21 -5.27 4.88
CA HIS A 218 -21.40 -4.19 5.86
C HIS A 218 -20.88 -4.61 7.24
N GLY A 219 -20.13 -3.72 7.89
CA GLY A 219 -19.51 -3.95 9.19
C GLY A 219 -18.26 -4.83 9.20
N HIS A 220 -17.84 -5.39 8.06
CA HIS A 220 -16.57 -6.10 7.98
C HIS A 220 -15.38 -5.12 7.92
N PRO A 221 -14.26 -5.44 8.58
CA PRO A 221 -13.03 -4.67 8.40
C PRO A 221 -12.56 -4.75 6.95
N PHE A 222 -12.15 -3.61 6.40
CA PHE A 222 -11.79 -3.45 4.99
C PHE A 222 -10.32 -3.11 4.80
N THR A 223 -9.83 -2.12 5.56
CA THR A 223 -8.43 -1.72 5.55
C THR A 223 -7.85 -1.75 6.95
N LEU A 224 -6.56 -1.99 6.99
CA LEU A 224 -5.72 -2.02 8.19
C LEU A 224 -4.59 -1.02 8.00
N ALA A 225 -4.27 -0.26 9.03
CA ALA A 225 -3.04 0.54 9.07
C ALA A 225 -2.19 0.16 10.28
N THR A 226 -0.89 0.05 10.09
CA THR A 226 0.09 -0.10 11.16
C THR A 226 1.05 1.08 11.12
N VAL A 227 1.25 1.70 12.29
CA VAL A 227 2.20 2.81 12.47
C VAL A 227 3.30 2.37 13.41
N TRP A 228 4.52 2.56 12.97
CA TRP A 228 5.71 2.15 13.66
C TRP A 228 6.65 3.32 13.89
N SER A 229 7.44 3.25 14.93
CA SER A 229 8.54 4.20 15.17
C SER A 229 9.89 3.48 15.22
N ARG A 230 10.91 4.12 14.63
CA ARG A 230 12.30 3.75 14.86
C ARG A 230 12.79 4.46 16.13
N PRO A 231 13.31 3.75 17.14
CA PRO A 231 13.94 4.41 18.30
C PRO A 231 15.03 5.39 17.88
N ALA A 232 15.21 6.46 18.69
CA ALA A 232 16.21 7.48 18.47
C ALA A 232 17.65 6.97 18.73
#